data_c9666d88479ddd8d3b9d574104544ce9
#
_entry.id   c9666d88479ddd8d3b9d574104544ce9
#
_cell.length_a   1.000
_cell.length_b   1.000
_cell.length_c   1.000
_cell.angle_alpha   90.00
_cell.angle_beta   90.00
_cell.angle_gamma   90.00
#
_symmetry.space_group_name_H-M   'P 1'
#
loop_
_entity.id
_entity.type
_entity.pdbx_description
1 polymer ?
#
loop_
_entity_poly.entity_id
_entity_poly.type
_entity_poly.pdbx_seq_one_letter_code
_entity_poly.pdbx_strand_id
1 'polypeptide(L)'
;MKDNTLDIKTVCECNRCLGCKTLHPQVSIINLENPSVYQDAVKFEFYAILLIEDCEGDCDCCGRKYYDYSNATMVFLTPGEIFRMNKNNTLPDKGWLLAFHPDLLLCTTLKNHIDNYTFFFYRKEEALHLSQRETAKVTCCLENIDDELHHSIDTHSNTILSRHIELLLDYCSRYYERQFITRENKNKMILGKMEGILD
;
A
#
# COMPACT_ATOMS: atom_id res chain seq x y z
N MET A 1 22.31 -7.78 17.23
CA MET A 1 22.01 -6.36 17.04
C MET A 1 20.54 -6.19 17.39
N LYS A 2 20.15 -5.23 18.25
CA LYS A 2 18.71 -4.94 18.45
C LYS A 2 18.23 -4.25 17.19
N ASP A 3 17.29 -4.87 16.45
CA ASP A 3 16.59 -4.21 15.36
C ASP A 3 15.95 -2.93 15.92
N ASN A 4 16.34 -1.79 15.41
CA ASN A 4 15.80 -0.49 15.82
C ASN A 4 14.46 -0.29 15.09
N THR A 5 13.40 -0.91 15.60
CA THR A 5 12.05 -0.82 15.05
C THR A 5 11.32 0.37 15.69
N LEU A 6 10.86 1.29 14.85
CA LEU A 6 9.99 2.40 15.26
C LEU A 6 8.54 1.89 15.37
N ASP A 7 7.97 1.93 16.57
CA ASP A 7 6.58 1.55 16.82
C ASP A 7 5.68 2.80 16.76
N ILE A 8 4.79 2.87 15.77
CA ILE A 8 3.86 3.98 15.54
C ILE A 8 2.43 3.51 15.87
N LYS A 9 1.88 4.03 16.95
CA LYS A 9 0.61 3.56 17.51
C LYS A 9 -0.63 4.24 16.93
N THR A 10 -0.51 5.49 16.52
CA THR A 10 -1.65 6.28 16.03
C THR A 10 -1.34 6.99 14.73
N VAL A 11 -2.39 7.31 13.97
CA VAL A 11 -2.29 8.13 12.75
C VAL A 11 -1.68 9.51 13.05
N CYS A 12 -2.03 10.11 14.18
CA CYS A 12 -1.45 11.39 14.63
C CYS A 12 0.07 11.29 14.88
N GLU A 13 0.51 10.18 15.45
CA GLU A 13 1.94 9.92 15.66
C GLU A 13 2.69 9.72 14.34
N CYS A 14 2.08 8.99 13.39
CA CYS A 14 2.60 8.83 12.04
C CYS A 14 2.82 10.19 11.36
N ASN A 15 1.79 11.06 11.38
CA ASN A 15 1.88 12.40 10.81
C ASN A 15 3.01 13.21 11.44
N ARG A 16 3.13 13.16 12.76
CA ARG A 16 4.20 13.88 13.48
C ARG A 16 5.58 13.36 13.09
N CYS A 17 5.76 12.04 12.99
CA CYS A 17 7.03 11.43 12.59
C CYS A 17 7.42 11.81 11.15
N LEU A 18 6.44 12.00 10.28
CA LEU A 18 6.66 12.38 8.86
C LEU A 18 6.55 13.89 8.61
N GLY A 19 6.44 14.71 9.68
CA GLY A 19 6.38 16.16 9.56
C GLY A 19 5.08 16.70 8.95
N CYS A 20 4.00 15.91 8.97
CA CYS A 20 2.71 16.23 8.38
C CYS A 20 1.71 16.73 9.43
N LYS A 21 0.79 17.60 9.00
CA LYS A 21 -0.33 18.05 9.84
C LYS A 21 -1.38 16.94 9.93
N THR A 22 -1.90 16.69 11.13
CA THR A 22 -3.05 15.82 11.33
C THR A 22 -4.33 16.55 10.98
N LEU A 23 -5.00 16.13 9.90
CA LEU A 23 -6.29 16.66 9.44
C LEU A 23 -7.46 15.85 10.03
N HIS A 24 -7.29 14.52 10.16
CA HIS A 24 -8.30 13.63 10.70
C HIS A 24 -7.64 12.65 11.71
N PRO A 25 -8.28 12.31 12.84
CA PRO A 25 -7.67 11.48 13.88
C PRO A 25 -7.47 10.02 13.46
N GLN A 26 -8.27 9.51 12.52
CA GLN A 26 -8.31 8.10 12.15
C GLN A 26 -7.80 7.82 10.72
N VAL A 27 -7.64 8.83 9.88
CA VAL A 27 -7.18 8.67 8.49
C VAL A 27 -6.14 9.73 8.16
N SER A 28 -5.12 9.36 7.41
CA SER A 28 -4.15 10.29 6.82
C SER A 28 -3.69 9.82 5.45
N ILE A 29 -3.48 10.77 4.57
CA ILE A 29 -2.74 10.63 3.33
C ILE A 29 -1.44 11.43 3.47
N ILE A 30 -0.32 10.81 3.16
CA ILE A 30 1.00 11.42 3.24
C ILE A 30 1.71 11.23 1.90
N ASN A 31 2.08 12.32 1.25
CA ASN A 31 2.99 12.28 0.12
C ASN A 31 4.41 12.02 0.64
N LEU A 32 5.08 11.00 0.09
CA LEU A 32 6.39 10.54 0.54
C LEU A 32 7.57 11.31 -0.10
N GLU A 33 7.35 12.51 -0.57
CA GLU A 33 8.46 13.36 -1.04
C GLU A 33 9.38 13.72 0.13
N ASN A 34 10.61 13.20 0.10
CA ASN A 34 11.65 13.44 1.11
C ASN A 34 11.27 13.05 2.55
N PRO A 35 10.92 11.79 2.82
CA PRO A 35 10.58 11.36 4.17
C PRO A 35 11.78 11.50 5.12
N SER A 36 11.55 12.05 6.30
CA SER A 36 12.60 12.29 7.32
C SER A 36 12.81 11.11 8.28
N VAL A 37 12.23 9.96 8.00
CA VAL A 37 12.30 8.78 8.89
C VAL A 37 13.46 7.89 8.49
N TYR A 38 14.47 7.80 9.34
CA TYR A 38 15.65 6.94 9.20
C TYR A 38 15.61 5.83 10.26
N GLN A 39 15.08 4.66 9.92
CA GLN A 39 14.95 3.52 10.81
C GLN A 39 15.16 2.21 10.04
N ASP A 40 15.55 1.14 10.73
CA ASP A 40 15.69 -0.18 10.10
C ASP A 40 14.34 -0.80 9.75
N ALA A 41 13.32 -0.53 10.57
CA ALA A 41 11.96 -1.00 10.39
C ALA A 41 10.94 -0.08 11.08
N VAL A 42 9.72 -0.07 10.57
CA VAL A 42 8.57 0.61 11.18
C VAL A 42 7.45 -0.41 11.41
N LYS A 43 6.82 -0.35 12.59
CA LYS A 43 5.61 -1.10 12.91
C LYS A 43 4.45 -0.11 13.04
N PHE A 44 3.40 -0.35 12.28
CA PHE A 44 2.17 0.44 12.34
C PHE A 44 1.11 -0.35 13.12
N GLU A 45 0.48 0.26 14.15
CA GLU A 45 -0.65 -0.33 14.87
C GLU A 45 -2.01 0.01 14.20
N PHE A 46 -1.99 0.33 12.91
CA PHE A 46 -3.13 0.64 12.06
C PHE A 46 -2.88 0.12 10.65
N TYR A 47 -3.90 0.11 9.79
CA TYR A 47 -3.75 -0.25 8.39
C TYR A 47 -2.91 0.79 7.66
N ALA A 48 -1.89 0.34 6.93
CA ALA A 48 -1.04 1.19 6.10
C ALA A 48 -0.96 0.63 4.68
N ILE A 49 -1.18 1.50 3.69
CA ILE A 49 -1.05 1.19 2.27
C ILE A 49 -0.02 2.13 1.69
N LEU A 50 1.07 1.57 1.17
CA LEU A 50 2.10 2.34 0.48
C LEU A 50 1.92 2.18 -1.04
N LEU A 51 1.86 3.28 -1.75
CA LEU A 51 2.08 3.35 -3.20
C LEU A 51 3.51 3.86 -3.40
N ILE A 52 4.37 3.03 -3.99
CA ILE A 52 5.78 3.34 -4.23
C ILE A 52 5.95 3.54 -5.73
N GLU A 53 6.32 4.75 -6.13
CA GLU A 53 6.58 5.12 -7.53
C GLU A 53 8.08 5.01 -7.85
N ASP A 54 8.40 4.78 -9.14
CA ASP A 54 9.78 4.76 -9.64
C ASP A 54 10.76 3.89 -8.84
N CYS A 55 10.48 2.60 -8.73
CA CYS A 55 11.49 1.63 -8.33
C CYS A 55 12.48 1.38 -9.49
N GLU A 56 13.24 2.40 -9.90
CA GLU A 56 14.42 2.19 -10.75
C GLU A 56 15.50 1.51 -9.94
N GLY A 57 15.77 0.25 -10.24
CA GLY A 57 16.78 -0.58 -9.57
C GLY A 57 16.17 -1.77 -8.84
N ASP A 58 17.04 -2.66 -8.34
CA ASP A 58 16.74 -3.91 -7.66
C ASP A 58 15.66 -3.76 -6.56
N CYS A 59 14.39 -3.73 -6.97
CA CYS A 59 13.27 -3.86 -6.05
C CYS A 59 13.02 -5.34 -5.72
N ASP A 60 14.10 -6.05 -5.38
CA ASP A 60 14.07 -7.45 -4.93
C ASP A 60 13.19 -7.63 -3.67
N CYS A 61 12.98 -6.55 -2.92
CA CYS A 61 12.20 -6.59 -1.69
C CYS A 61 10.69 -6.79 -1.90
N CYS A 62 10.16 -6.54 -3.11
CA CYS A 62 8.72 -6.62 -3.42
C CYS A 62 8.36 -7.75 -4.38
N GLY A 63 9.28 -8.67 -4.66
CA GLY A 63 9.02 -9.89 -5.46
C GLY A 63 8.62 -9.65 -6.91
N ARG A 64 9.05 -8.51 -7.51
CA ARG A 64 8.74 -8.18 -8.90
C ARG A 64 9.39 -9.19 -9.86
N LYS A 65 8.60 -9.70 -10.80
CA LYS A 65 9.07 -10.53 -11.91
C LYS A 65 9.32 -9.67 -13.14
N TYR A 66 10.21 -10.09 -14.05
CA TYR A 66 10.57 -9.35 -15.27
C TYR A 66 9.38 -9.02 -16.20
N TYR A 67 8.27 -9.73 -16.03
CA TYR A 67 7.03 -9.53 -16.80
C TYR A 67 5.95 -8.78 -16.02
N ASP A 68 6.18 -8.41 -14.76
CA ASP A 68 5.27 -7.55 -14.00
C ASP A 68 5.45 -6.10 -14.44
N TYR A 69 4.41 -5.32 -14.26
CA TYR A 69 4.50 -3.88 -14.49
C TYR A 69 5.47 -3.23 -13.50
N SER A 70 6.09 -2.13 -13.90
CA SER A 70 7.14 -1.47 -13.11
C SER A 70 6.86 -0.01 -12.82
N ASN A 71 5.66 0.51 -13.16
CA ASN A 71 5.37 1.93 -13.00
C ASN A 71 5.21 2.32 -11.52
N ALA A 72 4.56 1.46 -10.74
CA ALA A 72 4.46 1.61 -9.29
C ALA A 72 4.20 0.26 -8.62
N THR A 73 4.47 0.20 -7.33
CA THR A 73 4.24 -0.99 -6.49
C THR A 73 3.42 -0.60 -5.27
N MET A 74 2.40 -1.39 -4.95
CA MET A 74 1.62 -1.22 -3.72
C MET A 74 1.94 -2.30 -2.70
N VAL A 75 2.11 -1.87 -1.45
CA VAL A 75 2.30 -2.73 -0.28
C VAL A 75 1.19 -2.47 0.72
N PHE A 76 0.61 -3.53 1.26
CA PHE A 76 -0.51 -3.49 2.20
C PHE A 76 -0.04 -4.06 3.53
N LEU A 77 -0.32 -3.36 4.62
CA LEU A 77 0.10 -3.73 5.96
C LEU A 77 -1.11 -3.72 6.90
N THR A 78 -1.27 -4.81 7.64
CA THR A 78 -2.25 -4.90 8.74
C THR A 78 -1.70 -4.26 10.02
N PRO A 79 -2.58 -3.89 10.97
CA PRO A 79 -2.14 -3.44 12.29
C PRO A 79 -1.19 -4.45 12.96
N GLY A 80 -0.07 -3.96 13.47
CA GLY A 80 0.96 -4.77 14.12
C GLY A 80 2.02 -5.34 13.19
N GLU A 81 1.87 -5.17 11.88
CA GLU A 81 2.84 -5.66 10.90
C GLU A 81 4.08 -4.76 10.81
N ILE A 82 5.25 -5.39 10.61
CA ILE A 82 6.52 -4.69 10.54
C ILE A 82 6.91 -4.48 9.08
N PHE A 83 7.03 -3.21 8.67
CA PHE A 83 7.60 -2.82 7.40
C PHE A 83 9.12 -2.60 7.56
N ARG A 84 9.93 -3.40 6.89
CA ARG A 84 11.38 -3.20 6.85
C ARG A 84 11.71 -2.20 5.75
N MET A 85 12.52 -1.21 6.11
CA MET A 85 12.97 -0.18 5.19
C MET A 85 13.89 -0.77 4.11
N ASN A 86 14.14 0.00 3.08
CA ASN A 86 15.10 -0.32 2.04
C ASN A 86 16.56 -0.31 2.58
N LYS A 87 17.53 -0.62 1.71
CA LYS A 87 18.97 -0.65 2.07
C LYS A 87 19.51 0.68 2.65
N ASN A 88 18.82 1.78 2.41
CA ASN A 88 19.17 3.11 2.89
C ASN A 88 18.48 3.48 4.21
N ASN A 89 17.71 2.56 4.79
CA ASN A 89 16.95 2.75 6.03
C ASN A 89 15.97 3.94 5.97
N THR A 90 15.41 4.21 4.79
CA THR A 90 14.42 5.27 4.57
C THR A 90 13.14 4.69 4.01
N LEU A 91 12.02 5.35 4.26
CA LEU A 91 10.80 5.15 3.47
C LEU A 91 11.09 5.46 1.99
N PRO A 92 10.31 4.89 1.07
CA PRO A 92 10.38 5.31 -0.33
C PRO A 92 10.27 6.83 -0.44
N ASP A 93 11.06 7.42 -1.32
CA ASP A 93 11.17 8.88 -1.51
C ASP A 93 10.19 9.44 -2.55
N LYS A 94 9.40 8.56 -3.17
CA LYS A 94 8.31 8.91 -4.08
C LYS A 94 7.11 8.00 -3.88
N GLY A 95 5.95 8.58 -3.78
CA GLY A 95 4.71 7.84 -3.64
C GLY A 95 3.82 8.37 -2.53
N TRP A 96 2.96 7.50 -2.02
CA TRP A 96 1.93 7.84 -1.06
C TRP A 96 1.84 6.82 0.07
N LEU A 97 1.55 7.29 1.26
CA LEU A 97 1.16 6.47 2.40
C LEU A 97 -0.27 6.83 2.80
N LEU A 98 -1.19 5.90 2.62
CA LEU A 98 -2.53 5.94 3.24
C LEU A 98 -2.46 5.19 4.56
N ALA A 99 -2.78 5.87 5.65
CA ALA A 99 -2.90 5.31 6.99
C ALA A 99 -4.35 5.44 7.48
N PHE A 100 -4.95 4.35 7.98
CA PHE A 100 -6.27 4.41 8.59
C PHE A 100 -6.40 3.48 9.80
N HIS A 101 -6.95 4.01 10.89
CA HIS A 101 -7.11 3.29 12.14
C HIS A 101 -8.29 2.31 12.09
N PRO A 102 -8.20 1.13 12.72
CA PRO A 102 -9.32 0.18 12.78
C PRO A 102 -10.64 0.77 13.31
N ASP A 103 -10.59 1.79 14.16
CA ASP A 103 -11.79 2.47 14.67
C ASP A 103 -12.62 3.13 13.58
N LEU A 104 -12.02 3.53 12.45
CA LEU A 104 -12.76 4.01 11.28
C LEU A 104 -13.77 2.97 10.80
N LEU A 105 -13.44 1.69 10.93
CA LEU A 105 -14.27 0.59 10.44
C LEU A 105 -15.53 0.39 11.30
N LEU A 106 -15.48 0.75 12.60
CA LEU A 106 -16.52 0.36 13.57
C LEU A 106 -17.94 0.82 13.21
N CYS A 107 -18.07 1.96 12.53
CA CYS A 107 -19.37 2.54 12.14
C CYS A 107 -19.56 2.61 10.62
N THR A 108 -18.81 1.82 9.84
CA THR A 108 -18.85 1.86 8.37
C THR A 108 -19.09 0.48 7.76
N THR A 109 -19.53 0.45 6.50
CA THR A 109 -19.72 -0.81 5.73
C THR A 109 -18.41 -1.55 5.51
N LEU A 110 -17.30 -0.84 5.44
CA LEU A 110 -15.97 -1.40 5.23
C LEU A 110 -15.57 -2.43 6.30
N LYS A 111 -16.10 -2.30 7.54
CA LYS A 111 -15.91 -3.32 8.60
C LYS A 111 -16.31 -4.72 8.15
N ASN A 112 -17.39 -4.84 7.41
CA ASN A 112 -17.91 -6.14 6.98
C ASN A 112 -17.15 -6.72 5.77
N HIS A 113 -16.37 -5.89 5.09
CA HIS A 113 -15.70 -6.23 3.85
C HIS A 113 -14.17 -6.28 3.96
N ILE A 114 -13.59 -5.70 5.03
CA ILE A 114 -12.12 -5.59 5.15
C ILE A 114 -11.43 -6.97 5.11
N ASP A 115 -12.03 -7.99 5.69
CA ASP A 115 -11.51 -9.36 5.72
C ASP A 115 -11.57 -10.05 4.34
N ASN A 116 -12.36 -9.52 3.40
CA ASN A 116 -12.44 -10.03 2.03
C ASN A 116 -11.24 -9.60 1.19
N TYR A 117 -10.54 -8.55 1.60
CA TYR A 117 -9.33 -8.06 0.93
C TYR A 117 -8.13 -8.88 1.39
N THR A 118 -8.02 -10.12 0.89
CA THR A 118 -7.03 -11.12 1.31
C THR A 118 -5.59 -10.69 1.11
N PHE A 119 -5.35 -9.72 0.23
CA PHE A 119 -4.01 -9.20 -0.05
C PHE A 119 -3.38 -8.43 1.13
N PHE A 120 -4.12 -8.06 2.15
CA PHE A 120 -3.55 -7.58 3.41
C PHE A 120 -2.76 -8.67 4.15
N PHE A 121 -2.98 -9.93 3.83
CA PHE A 121 -2.29 -11.08 4.43
C PHE A 121 -1.22 -11.67 3.49
N TYR A 122 -0.98 -11.06 2.34
CA TYR A 122 0.05 -11.51 1.41
C TYR A 122 1.43 -11.08 1.89
N ARG A 123 2.44 -11.87 1.53
CA ARG A 123 3.82 -11.52 1.79
C ARG A 123 4.25 -10.33 0.93
N LYS A 124 5.27 -9.60 1.36
CA LYS A 124 5.84 -8.48 0.59
C LYS A 124 6.28 -8.87 -0.82
N GLU A 125 6.75 -10.10 -0.98
CA GLU A 125 7.14 -10.67 -2.28
C GLU A 125 5.95 -10.83 -3.24
N GLU A 126 4.73 -10.70 -2.73
CA GLU A 126 3.49 -10.71 -3.50
C GLU A 126 2.87 -9.31 -3.60
N ALA A 127 3.67 -8.27 -3.49
CA ALA A 127 3.23 -6.90 -3.67
C ALA A 127 2.54 -6.69 -5.03
N LEU A 128 1.62 -5.74 -5.09
CA LEU A 128 0.88 -5.43 -6.31
C LEU A 128 1.70 -4.52 -7.22
N HIS A 129 1.96 -4.96 -8.43
CA HIS A 129 2.68 -4.20 -9.46
C HIS A 129 1.72 -3.59 -10.47
N LEU A 130 1.77 -2.27 -10.61
CA LEU A 130 0.82 -1.48 -11.38
C LEU A 130 1.38 -1.04 -12.73
N SER A 131 0.52 -1.06 -13.74
CA SER A 131 0.74 -0.35 -15.00
C SER A 131 0.52 1.16 -14.82
N GLN A 132 1.00 1.97 -15.77
CA GLN A 132 0.80 3.41 -15.77
C GLN A 132 -0.68 3.81 -15.60
N ARG A 133 -1.60 3.13 -16.29
CA ARG A 133 -3.04 3.40 -16.19
C ARG A 133 -3.60 3.05 -14.82
N GLU A 134 -3.16 1.95 -14.24
CA GLU A 134 -3.58 1.51 -12.91
C GLU A 134 -3.03 2.45 -11.83
N THR A 135 -1.76 2.88 -11.95
CA THR A 135 -1.15 3.88 -11.09
C THR A 135 -1.96 5.19 -11.10
N ALA A 136 -2.25 5.72 -12.28
CA ALA A 136 -3.06 6.94 -12.40
C ALA A 136 -4.44 6.80 -11.74
N LYS A 137 -5.06 5.60 -11.81
CA LYS A 137 -6.35 5.35 -11.16
C LYS A 137 -6.23 5.29 -9.64
N VAL A 138 -5.20 4.62 -9.13
CA VAL A 138 -4.90 4.55 -7.68
C VAL A 138 -4.60 5.95 -7.14
N THR A 139 -3.74 6.72 -7.80
CA THR A 139 -3.43 8.10 -7.42
C THR A 139 -4.68 8.97 -7.35
N CYS A 140 -5.57 8.89 -8.34
CA CYS A 140 -6.86 9.60 -8.31
C CYS A 140 -7.73 9.20 -7.09
N CYS A 141 -7.72 7.92 -6.68
CA CYS A 141 -8.44 7.50 -5.47
C CYS A 141 -7.79 8.09 -4.20
N LEU A 142 -6.46 8.15 -4.13
CA LEU A 142 -5.74 8.74 -3.00
C LEU A 142 -5.98 10.26 -2.93
N GLU A 143 -5.95 10.95 -4.06
CA GLU A 143 -6.29 12.38 -4.17
C GLU A 143 -7.72 12.68 -3.68
N ASN A 144 -8.71 11.84 -4.02
CA ASN A 144 -10.08 12.00 -3.52
C ASN A 144 -10.17 11.83 -1.99
N ILE A 145 -9.35 10.95 -1.40
CA ILE A 145 -9.27 10.81 0.06
C ILE A 145 -8.61 12.05 0.66
N ASP A 146 -7.55 12.56 0.05
CA ASP A 146 -6.85 13.76 0.50
C ASP A 146 -7.75 15.00 0.43
N ASP A 147 -8.50 15.15 -0.65
CA ASP A 147 -9.48 16.23 -0.80
C ASP A 147 -10.54 16.18 0.32
N GLU A 148 -11.09 15.01 0.64
CA GLU A 148 -12.05 14.85 1.72
C GLU A 148 -11.43 15.18 3.09
N LEU A 149 -10.16 14.85 3.33
CA LEU A 149 -9.46 15.19 4.57
C LEU A 149 -9.29 16.70 4.78
N HIS A 150 -9.31 17.49 3.70
CA HIS A 150 -9.25 18.96 3.76
C HIS A 150 -10.60 19.62 4.01
N HIS A 151 -11.71 18.89 3.99
CA HIS A 151 -13.00 19.38 4.43
C HIS A 151 -13.12 19.41 5.96
N SER A 152 -14.07 20.20 6.47
CA SER A 152 -14.37 20.19 7.91
C SER A 152 -14.94 18.85 8.32
N ILE A 153 -14.44 18.29 9.42
CA ILE A 153 -14.94 17.02 9.95
C ILE A 153 -16.40 17.18 10.39
N ASP A 154 -17.26 16.33 9.84
CA ASP A 154 -18.68 16.27 10.14
C ASP A 154 -19.19 14.84 10.35
N THR A 155 -20.49 14.65 10.47
CA THR A 155 -21.10 13.32 10.70
C THR A 155 -20.99 12.38 9.50
N HIS A 156 -20.64 12.88 8.32
CA HIS A 156 -20.51 12.10 7.07
C HIS A 156 -19.06 11.74 6.74
N SER A 157 -18.09 12.48 7.29
CA SER A 157 -16.66 12.34 6.95
C SER A 157 -16.17 10.90 7.04
N ASN A 158 -16.44 10.19 8.16
CA ASN A 158 -16.03 8.79 8.30
C ASN A 158 -16.65 7.87 7.24
N THR A 159 -17.90 8.11 6.87
CA THR A 159 -18.61 7.32 5.86
C THR A 159 -18.06 7.60 4.47
N ILE A 160 -17.76 8.84 4.13
CA ILE A 160 -17.19 9.23 2.83
C ILE A 160 -15.78 8.67 2.71
N LEU A 161 -14.93 8.90 3.71
CA LEU A 161 -13.56 8.38 3.75
C LEU A 161 -13.52 6.85 3.61
N SER A 162 -14.38 6.14 4.35
CA SER A 162 -14.42 4.67 4.27
C SER A 162 -14.83 4.17 2.88
N ARG A 163 -15.77 4.85 2.20
CA ARG A 163 -16.19 4.50 0.83
C ARG A 163 -15.09 4.76 -0.20
N HIS A 164 -14.33 5.84 -0.06
CA HIS A 164 -13.19 6.09 -0.92
C HIS A 164 -12.09 5.04 -0.72
N ILE A 165 -11.83 4.64 0.54
CA ILE A 165 -10.90 3.56 0.86
C ILE A 165 -11.41 2.22 0.27
N GLU A 166 -12.68 1.89 0.44
CA GLU A 166 -13.30 0.68 -0.09
C GLU A 166 -13.18 0.62 -1.62
N LEU A 167 -13.45 1.73 -2.32
CA LEU A 167 -13.29 1.82 -3.77
C LEU A 167 -11.82 1.60 -4.21
N LEU A 168 -10.86 2.15 -3.49
CA LEU A 168 -9.43 1.90 -3.74
C LEU A 168 -9.11 0.41 -3.60
N LEU A 169 -9.59 -0.24 -2.52
CA LEU A 169 -9.34 -1.65 -2.27
C LEU A 169 -9.99 -2.56 -3.33
N ASP A 170 -11.18 -2.20 -3.84
CA ASP A 170 -11.84 -2.90 -4.94
C ASP A 170 -11.02 -2.84 -6.24
N TYR A 171 -10.43 -1.67 -6.57
CA TYR A 171 -9.49 -1.58 -7.69
C TYR A 171 -8.26 -2.46 -7.47
N CYS A 172 -7.70 -2.48 -6.26
CA CYS A 172 -6.55 -3.32 -5.94
C CYS A 172 -6.88 -4.81 -6.08
N SER A 173 -8.06 -5.26 -5.66
CA SER A 173 -8.55 -6.64 -5.87
C SER A 173 -8.51 -7.02 -7.35
N ARG A 174 -9.10 -6.18 -8.20
CA ARG A 174 -9.09 -6.37 -9.67
C ARG A 174 -7.67 -6.46 -10.25
N TYR A 175 -6.77 -5.63 -9.75
CA TYR A 175 -5.39 -5.59 -10.26
C TYR A 175 -4.58 -6.80 -9.79
N TYR A 176 -4.83 -7.32 -8.59
CA TYR A 176 -4.26 -8.58 -8.12
C TYR A 176 -4.73 -9.77 -8.96
N GLU A 177 -6.03 -9.87 -9.26
CA GLU A 177 -6.58 -10.91 -10.16
C GLU A 177 -5.87 -10.87 -11.52
N ARG A 178 -5.75 -9.69 -12.13
CA ARG A 178 -4.99 -9.51 -13.37
C ARG A 178 -3.54 -9.97 -13.23
N GLN A 179 -2.86 -9.60 -12.14
CA GLN A 179 -1.45 -9.96 -11.89
C GLN A 179 -1.28 -11.48 -11.78
N PHE A 180 -2.13 -12.16 -11.03
CA PHE A 180 -2.08 -13.62 -10.87
C PHE A 180 -2.35 -14.35 -12.18
N ILE A 181 -3.36 -13.95 -12.95
CA ILE A 181 -3.64 -14.50 -14.29
C ILE A 181 -2.43 -14.31 -15.22
N THR A 182 -1.82 -13.14 -15.20
CA THR A 182 -0.63 -12.85 -16.02
C THR A 182 0.54 -13.77 -15.64
N ARG A 183 0.82 -13.91 -14.35
CA ARG A 183 1.89 -14.77 -13.84
C ARG A 183 1.66 -16.24 -14.17
N GLU A 184 0.42 -16.73 -14.01
CA GLU A 184 0.06 -18.10 -14.35
C GLU A 184 0.26 -18.40 -15.85
N ASN A 185 -0.24 -17.51 -16.72
CA ASN A 185 -0.10 -17.67 -18.17
C ASN A 185 1.39 -17.67 -18.62
N LYS A 186 2.22 -16.80 -18.02
CA LYS A 186 3.65 -16.74 -18.32
C LYS A 186 4.38 -17.99 -17.84
N ASN A 187 4.05 -18.50 -16.65
CA ASN A 187 4.62 -19.73 -16.14
C ASN A 187 4.30 -20.94 -17.04
N LYS A 188 3.04 -21.06 -17.49
CA LYS A 188 2.63 -22.12 -18.43
C LYS A 188 3.41 -22.03 -19.75
N MET A 189 3.62 -20.81 -20.28
CA MET A 189 4.36 -20.60 -21.52
C MET A 189 5.85 -20.95 -21.37
N ILE A 190 6.47 -20.68 -20.22
CA ILE A 190 7.86 -21.04 -19.94
C ILE A 190 8.01 -22.56 -19.85
N LEU A 191 7.11 -23.24 -19.11
CA LEU A 191 7.12 -24.70 -18.99
C LEU A 191 6.97 -25.38 -20.37
N GLY A 192 6.02 -24.96 -21.19
CA GLY A 192 5.85 -25.51 -22.54
C GLY A 192 7.07 -25.30 -23.46
N LYS A 193 7.81 -24.18 -23.29
CA LYS A 193 9.08 -23.99 -24.03
C LYS A 193 10.19 -24.89 -23.53
N MET A 194 10.24 -25.19 -22.23
CA MET A 194 11.25 -26.11 -21.65
C MET A 194 11.00 -27.56 -22.10
N GLU A 195 9.73 -27.98 -22.15
CA GLU A 195 9.35 -29.33 -22.65
C GLU A 195 9.69 -29.49 -24.13
N GLY A 196 9.43 -28.48 -24.98
CA GLY A 196 9.77 -28.53 -26.40
C GLY A 196 11.25 -28.38 -26.74
N ILE A 197 12.15 -28.20 -25.78
CA ILE A 197 13.60 -28.21 -25.95
C ILE A 197 14.19 -29.61 -25.58
N LEU A 198 13.42 -30.42 -24.87
CA LEU A 198 13.84 -31.76 -24.39
C LEU A 198 13.43 -32.90 -25.37
N ASP A 199 12.64 -32.59 -26.39
CA ASP A 199 12.32 -33.47 -27.53
C ASP A 199 13.20 -33.12 -28.76
#